data_22079dedad7cad3ea2b1d09beb899aca
#
_entry.id   22079dedad7cad3ea2b1d09beb899aca
#
_cell.length_a   1.000
_cell.length_b   1.000
_cell.length_c   1.000
_cell.angle_alpha   90.00
_cell.angle_beta   90.00
_cell.angle_gamma   90.00
#
_symmetry.space_group_name_H-M   'P 1'
#
loop_
_entity.id
_entity.type
_entity.pdbx_description
1 polymer ?
#
loop_
_entity_poly.entity_id
_entity_poly.type
_entity_poly.pdbx_seq_one_letter_code
_entity_poly.pdbx_strand_id
1 'polypeptide(L)'
;MGSEMCIRDSCKARSRSSPVPAYLSLGLDGVHPEMIADLHGSRIVCLDDIDSVSGDPSWEEAMLGLYERLIPSGGGLLVAGRYPPSQVGFGLADLATRLASGGAWRVQPLGEAQLPEAMQLRARLRGLDLPDAVIAYLLRRVRRDPSTLFALLDQIDDEAFSHQRRLTVPFVRDLAGRLLSS
;
A
#
# COMPACT_ATOMS: atom_id res chain seq x y z
N MET A 1 -7.26 -4.70 3.29
CA MET A 1 -7.29 -3.44 2.49
C MET A 1 -6.35 -2.34 3.01
N GLY A 2 -5.72 -2.45 4.17
CA GLY A 2 -4.77 -1.43 4.67
C GLY A 2 -3.32 -1.63 4.26
N SER A 3 -2.89 -2.86 3.96
CA SER A 3 -1.49 -3.17 3.60
C SER A 3 -1.14 -2.81 2.16
N GLU A 4 -2.06 -2.98 1.22
CA GLU A 4 -1.84 -2.72 -0.21
C GLU A 4 -1.39 -1.28 -0.50
N MET A 5 -1.98 -0.30 0.18
CA MET A 5 -1.57 1.11 0.01
C MET A 5 -0.16 1.36 0.54
N CYS A 6 0.23 0.72 1.64
CA CYS A 6 1.54 0.96 2.28
C CYS A 6 2.69 0.40 1.43
N ILE A 7 2.56 -0.82 0.89
CA ILE A 7 3.59 -1.46 0.06
C ILE A 7 3.67 -0.81 -1.31
N ARG A 8 2.53 -0.60 -1.96
CA ARG A 8 2.46 0.06 -3.26
C ARG A 8 3.06 1.47 -3.23
N ASP A 9 2.81 2.23 -2.16
CA ASP A 9 3.39 3.56 -1.98
C ASP A 9 4.90 3.49 -1.65
N SER A 10 5.35 2.48 -0.91
CA SER A 10 6.77 2.24 -0.65
C SER A 10 7.52 1.89 -1.94
N CYS A 11 6.93 1.09 -2.83
CA CYS A 11 7.47 0.80 -4.16
C CYS A 11 7.55 2.05 -5.02
N LYS A 12 6.51 2.88 -5.03
CA LYS A 12 6.48 4.15 -5.79
C LYS A 12 7.49 5.18 -5.28
N ALA A 13 7.68 5.27 -3.96
CA ALA A 13 8.61 6.23 -3.36
C ALA A 13 10.06 6.01 -3.80
N ARG A 14 10.45 4.78 -4.12
CA ARG A 14 11.79 4.44 -4.62
C ARG A 14 11.92 4.47 -6.14
N SER A 15 10.85 4.73 -6.88
CA SER A 15 10.83 4.79 -8.35
C SER A 15 11.60 5.95 -8.98
N ARG A 16 12.24 6.82 -8.18
CA ARG A 16 13.00 7.97 -8.70
C ARG A 16 14.39 7.63 -9.22
N SER A 17 14.82 6.38 -9.18
CA SER A 17 16.07 5.90 -9.77
C SER A 17 15.80 4.56 -10.45
N SER A 18 16.09 4.48 -11.76
CA SER A 18 16.05 3.23 -12.55
C SER A 18 16.96 2.15 -11.94
N PRO A 19 16.59 0.87 -11.91
CA PRO A 19 15.48 0.20 -12.56
C PRO A 19 14.16 0.29 -11.77
N VAL A 20 13.04 0.12 -12.50
CA VAL A 20 11.67 0.26 -11.98
C VAL A 20 11.40 -0.79 -10.90
N PRO A 21 10.86 -0.42 -9.73
CA PRO A 21 10.39 -1.38 -8.75
C PRO A 21 9.20 -2.17 -9.28
N ALA A 22 9.19 -3.48 -9.03
CA ALA A 22 8.06 -4.34 -9.37
C ALA A 22 7.13 -4.50 -8.15
N TYR A 23 5.83 -4.43 -8.39
CA TYR A 23 4.79 -4.72 -7.39
C TYR A 23 3.81 -5.75 -7.96
N LEU A 24 3.54 -6.80 -7.18
CA LEU A 24 2.59 -7.84 -7.53
C LEU A 24 1.80 -8.26 -6.28
N SER A 25 0.47 -8.25 -6.36
CA SER A 25 -0.40 -8.86 -5.35
C SER A 25 -0.71 -10.29 -5.76
N LEU A 26 -0.37 -11.25 -4.91
CA LEU A 26 -0.51 -12.67 -5.19
C LEU A 26 -1.95 -13.18 -5.02
N GLY A 27 -2.79 -12.38 -4.37
CA GLY A 27 -4.22 -12.69 -4.17
C GLY A 27 -5.12 -12.33 -5.36
N LEU A 28 -4.58 -11.81 -6.46
CA LEU A 28 -5.36 -11.41 -7.62
C LEU A 28 -5.54 -12.57 -8.62
N ASP A 29 -6.73 -12.64 -9.23
CA ASP A 29 -7.01 -13.60 -10.28
C ASP A 29 -6.10 -13.39 -11.51
N GLY A 30 -5.63 -14.47 -12.10
CA GLY A 30 -4.77 -14.44 -13.28
C GLY A 30 -3.28 -14.18 -12.99
N VAL A 31 -2.89 -14.14 -11.72
CA VAL A 31 -1.48 -14.10 -11.32
C VAL A 31 -0.95 -15.54 -11.19
N HIS A 32 0.24 -15.81 -11.74
CA HIS A 32 0.85 -17.13 -11.80
C HIS A 32 2.29 -17.11 -11.29
N PRO A 33 2.82 -18.24 -10.74
CA PRO A 33 4.18 -18.30 -10.19
C PRO A 33 5.28 -17.87 -11.17
N GLU A 34 5.11 -18.15 -12.47
CA GLU A 34 6.07 -17.78 -13.50
C GLU A 34 6.28 -16.26 -13.60
N MET A 35 5.26 -15.48 -13.25
CA MET A 35 5.33 -14.02 -13.33
C MET A 35 6.35 -13.40 -12.35
N ILE A 36 6.68 -14.10 -11.27
CA ILE A 36 7.70 -13.63 -10.32
C ILE A 36 9.11 -14.06 -10.67
N ALA A 37 9.25 -15.07 -11.52
CA ALA A 37 10.56 -15.63 -11.89
C ALA A 37 11.48 -14.59 -12.56
N ASP A 38 10.93 -13.71 -13.38
CA ASP A 38 11.68 -12.69 -14.14
C ASP A 38 11.89 -11.38 -13.39
N LEU A 39 11.29 -11.23 -12.19
CA LEU A 39 11.37 -9.99 -11.41
C LEU A 39 12.76 -9.77 -10.76
N HIS A 40 13.66 -10.76 -10.81
CA HIS A 40 15.00 -10.66 -10.24
C HIS A 40 15.87 -9.55 -10.86
N GLY A 41 15.52 -9.07 -12.06
CA GLY A 41 16.15 -7.90 -12.69
C GLY A 41 15.72 -6.55 -12.10
N SER A 42 14.71 -6.53 -11.25
CA SER A 42 14.25 -5.33 -10.58
C SER A 42 15.11 -5.00 -9.36
N ARG A 43 15.30 -3.71 -9.07
CA ARG A 43 16.04 -3.30 -7.87
C ARG A 43 15.29 -3.61 -6.57
N ILE A 44 13.97 -3.56 -6.62
CA ILE A 44 13.07 -3.89 -5.51
C ILE A 44 11.88 -4.63 -6.08
N VAL A 45 11.55 -5.74 -5.45
CA VAL A 45 10.31 -6.49 -5.71
C VAL A 45 9.45 -6.43 -4.46
N CYS A 46 8.18 -6.09 -4.66
CA CYS A 46 7.16 -6.07 -3.61
C CYS A 46 6.12 -7.13 -3.93
N LEU A 47 5.97 -8.12 -3.06
CA LEU A 47 4.94 -9.15 -3.14
C LEU A 47 3.93 -8.93 -2.01
N ASP A 48 2.67 -8.73 -2.37
CA ASP A 48 1.58 -8.55 -1.43
C ASP A 48 0.71 -9.79 -1.33
N ASP A 49 0.00 -9.95 -0.21
CA ASP A 49 -0.90 -11.08 0.06
C ASP A 49 -0.20 -12.45 -0.02
N ILE A 50 1.03 -12.58 0.49
CA ILE A 50 1.82 -13.83 0.44
C ILE A 50 1.11 -15.01 1.15
N ASP A 51 0.22 -14.73 2.08
CA ASP A 51 -0.60 -15.73 2.76
C ASP A 51 -1.67 -16.36 1.86
N SER A 52 -2.06 -15.70 0.76
CA SER A 52 -3.04 -16.24 -0.19
C SER A 52 -2.53 -17.44 -1.00
N VAL A 53 -1.21 -17.60 -1.10
CA VAL A 53 -0.55 -18.64 -1.87
C VAL A 53 0.26 -19.61 -0.99
N SER A 54 0.13 -19.50 0.34
CA SER A 54 0.82 -20.41 1.26
C SER A 54 0.31 -21.83 1.13
N GLY A 55 1.22 -22.82 1.18
CA GLY A 55 0.91 -24.24 0.99
C GLY A 55 0.84 -24.67 -0.47
N ASP A 56 0.99 -23.75 -1.43
CA ASP A 56 1.16 -24.09 -2.84
C ASP A 56 2.67 -24.21 -3.17
N PRO A 57 3.17 -25.43 -3.46
CA PRO A 57 4.60 -25.65 -3.71
C PRO A 57 5.15 -24.81 -4.86
N SER A 58 4.35 -24.60 -5.92
CA SER A 58 4.80 -23.87 -7.11
C SER A 58 5.07 -22.40 -6.78
N TRP A 59 4.23 -21.80 -5.96
CA TRP A 59 4.42 -20.43 -5.48
C TRP A 59 5.59 -20.29 -4.52
N GLU A 60 5.72 -21.24 -3.59
CA GLU A 60 6.79 -21.23 -2.60
C GLU A 60 8.17 -21.42 -3.25
N GLU A 61 8.28 -22.32 -4.22
CA GLU A 61 9.49 -22.50 -5.02
C GLU A 61 9.83 -21.26 -5.85
N ALA A 62 8.82 -20.63 -6.46
CA ALA A 62 9.01 -19.42 -7.25
C ALA A 62 9.49 -18.25 -6.38
N MET A 63 8.90 -18.06 -5.19
CA MET A 63 9.32 -17.04 -4.22
C MET A 63 10.73 -17.29 -3.69
N LEU A 64 11.06 -18.54 -3.37
CA LEU A 64 12.40 -18.92 -2.92
C LEU A 64 13.44 -18.63 -4.01
N GLY A 65 13.15 -19.07 -5.25
CA GLY A 65 14.01 -18.81 -6.40
C GLY A 65 14.17 -17.32 -6.73
N LEU A 66 13.14 -16.51 -6.54
CA LEU A 66 13.26 -15.06 -6.64
C LEU A 66 14.20 -14.50 -5.56
N TYR A 67 14.02 -14.90 -4.31
CA TYR A 67 14.88 -14.47 -3.20
C TYR A 67 16.36 -14.77 -3.47
N GLU A 68 16.65 -16.02 -3.90
CA GLU A 68 18.02 -16.49 -4.16
C GLU A 68 18.72 -15.76 -5.32
N ARG A 69 17.97 -15.23 -6.26
CA ARG A 69 18.53 -14.43 -7.36
C ARG A 69 18.59 -12.94 -7.03
N LEU A 70 17.56 -12.42 -6.38
CA LEU A 70 17.40 -10.99 -6.15
C LEU A 70 18.36 -10.46 -5.06
N ILE A 71 18.47 -11.14 -3.92
CA ILE A 71 19.26 -10.66 -2.78
C ILE A 71 20.77 -10.65 -3.08
N PRO A 72 21.38 -11.69 -3.65
CA PRO A 72 22.80 -11.66 -4.00
C PRO A 72 23.13 -10.63 -5.08
N SER A 73 22.19 -10.27 -5.94
CA SER A 73 22.37 -9.20 -6.94
C SER A 73 22.26 -7.79 -6.36
N GLY A 74 22.08 -7.65 -5.05
CA GLY A 74 21.92 -6.37 -4.38
C GLY A 74 20.51 -5.78 -4.47
N GLY A 75 19.54 -6.56 -4.91
CA GLY A 75 18.13 -6.20 -4.92
C GLY A 75 17.49 -6.30 -3.53
N GLY A 76 16.31 -5.73 -3.38
CA GLY A 76 15.49 -5.80 -2.16
C GLY A 76 14.17 -6.51 -2.40
N LEU A 77 13.79 -7.37 -1.46
CA LEU A 77 12.47 -8.01 -1.44
C LEU A 77 11.66 -7.45 -0.28
N LEU A 78 10.48 -6.93 -0.58
CA LEU A 78 9.48 -6.50 0.40
C LEU A 78 8.27 -7.42 0.26
N VAL A 79 7.90 -8.09 1.34
CA VAL A 79 6.71 -8.96 1.35
C VAL A 79 5.70 -8.45 2.36
N ALA A 80 4.41 -8.61 2.06
CA ALA A 80 3.34 -8.36 3.01
C ALA A 80 2.30 -9.48 3.00
N GLY A 81 1.68 -9.63 4.16
CA GLY A 81 0.62 -10.60 4.40
C GLY A 81 -0.03 -10.32 5.75
N ARG A 82 -1.02 -11.10 6.10
CA ARG A 82 -1.78 -10.97 7.38
C ARG A 82 -1.00 -11.46 8.58
N TYR A 83 -0.05 -12.36 8.35
CA TYR A 83 0.73 -13.02 9.38
C TYR A 83 2.23 -12.83 9.15
N PRO A 84 3.05 -12.83 10.21
CA PRO A 84 4.51 -12.85 10.04
C PRO A 84 4.94 -14.14 9.31
N PRO A 85 6.07 -14.13 8.57
CA PRO A 85 6.50 -15.27 7.74
C PRO A 85 6.54 -16.61 8.48
N SER A 86 6.87 -16.60 9.77
CA SER A 86 6.90 -17.81 10.62
C SER A 86 5.51 -18.38 10.93
N GLN A 87 4.42 -17.67 10.67
CA GLN A 87 3.04 -18.05 10.96
C GLN A 87 2.17 -18.18 9.71
N VAL A 88 2.70 -17.85 8.54
CA VAL A 88 1.97 -17.96 7.25
C VAL A 88 1.64 -19.42 6.93
N GLY A 89 2.47 -20.38 7.39
CA GLY A 89 2.24 -21.81 7.14
C GLY A 89 2.83 -22.30 5.83
N PHE A 90 3.95 -21.74 5.40
CA PHE A 90 4.70 -22.24 4.25
C PHE A 90 5.14 -23.68 4.46
N GLY A 91 5.00 -24.51 3.42
CA GLY A 91 5.53 -25.89 3.39
C GLY A 91 7.05 -25.91 3.31
N LEU A 92 7.67 -24.91 2.64
CA LEU A 92 9.11 -24.75 2.57
C LEU A 92 9.65 -23.96 3.76
N ALA A 93 10.20 -24.65 4.76
CA ALA A 93 10.76 -24.03 5.96
C ALA A 93 11.90 -23.03 5.65
N ASP A 94 12.66 -23.26 4.59
CA ASP A 94 13.74 -22.35 4.16
C ASP A 94 13.16 -21.00 3.70
N LEU A 95 12.05 -21.00 2.96
CA LEU A 95 11.37 -19.77 2.54
C LEU A 95 10.95 -18.93 3.77
N ALA A 96 10.27 -19.55 4.74
CA ALA A 96 9.85 -18.87 5.97
C ALA A 96 11.04 -18.24 6.69
N THR A 97 12.15 -18.95 6.81
CA THR A 97 13.37 -18.49 7.48
C THR A 97 14.00 -17.31 6.75
N ARG A 98 14.11 -17.39 5.43
CA ARG A 98 14.68 -16.31 4.60
C ARG A 98 13.83 -15.05 4.63
N LEU A 99 12.51 -15.18 4.52
CA LEU A 99 11.61 -14.04 4.61
C LEU A 99 11.65 -13.39 6.01
N ALA A 100 11.80 -14.19 7.07
CA ALA A 100 11.92 -13.68 8.43
C ALA A 100 13.27 -12.99 8.72
N SER A 101 14.34 -13.35 8.00
CA SER A 101 15.69 -12.78 8.23
C SER A 101 15.81 -11.30 7.89
N GLY A 102 14.96 -10.78 7.03
CA GLY A 102 14.97 -9.39 6.57
C GLY A 102 14.39 -8.37 7.55
N GLY A 103 13.87 -8.80 8.69
CA GLY A 103 13.12 -7.97 9.64
C GLY A 103 11.63 -7.94 9.33
N ALA A 104 10.82 -8.07 10.37
CA ALA A 104 9.37 -8.06 10.25
C ALA A 104 8.78 -6.88 11.04
N TRP A 105 7.89 -6.13 10.40
CA TRP A 105 7.19 -5.00 11.02
C TRP A 105 5.69 -5.25 10.99
N ARG A 106 5.06 -5.07 12.14
CA ARG A 106 3.60 -5.11 12.21
C ARG A 106 3.03 -3.73 11.91
N VAL A 107 2.31 -3.61 10.80
CA VAL A 107 1.54 -2.40 10.49
C VAL A 107 0.23 -2.45 11.28
N GLN A 108 0.02 -1.48 12.15
CA GLN A 108 -1.24 -1.35 12.88
C GLN A 108 -2.20 -0.47 12.09
N PRO A 109 -3.50 -0.84 12.03
CA PRO A 109 -4.50 0.05 11.44
C PRO A 109 -4.57 1.36 12.22
N LEU A 110 -4.81 2.46 11.51
CA LEU A 110 -5.05 3.76 12.13
C LEU A 110 -6.32 3.71 12.99
N GLY A 111 -6.17 4.07 14.26
CA GLY A 111 -7.31 4.30 15.14
C GLY A 111 -8.05 5.59 14.78
N GLU A 112 -9.33 5.69 15.15
CA GLU A 112 -10.15 6.88 14.86
C GLU A 112 -9.52 8.19 15.39
N ALA A 113 -8.87 8.14 16.55
CA ALA A 113 -8.20 9.30 17.12
C ALA A 113 -7.01 9.80 16.29
N GLN A 114 -6.41 8.94 15.47
CA GLN A 114 -5.25 9.27 14.65
C GLN A 114 -5.64 9.77 13.25
N LEU A 115 -6.89 9.62 12.85
CA LEU A 115 -7.36 10.01 11.52
C LEU A 115 -7.13 11.50 11.20
N PRO A 116 -7.40 12.46 12.10
CA PRO A 116 -7.13 13.87 11.82
C PRO A 116 -5.67 14.14 11.48
N GLU A 117 -4.76 13.60 12.27
CA GLU A 117 -3.33 13.77 12.08
C GLU A 117 -2.84 13.10 10.78
N ALA A 118 -3.35 11.91 10.49
CA ALA A 118 -3.04 11.20 9.25
C ALA A 118 -3.53 11.97 8.00
N MET A 119 -4.71 12.57 8.06
CA MET A 119 -5.24 13.43 6.99
C MET A 119 -4.39 14.69 6.81
N GLN A 120 -3.97 15.33 7.91
CA GLN A 120 -3.06 16.48 7.88
C GLN A 120 -1.71 16.12 7.25
N LEU A 121 -1.14 14.98 7.65
CA LEU A 121 0.14 14.50 7.11
C LEU A 121 0.03 14.25 5.60
N ARG A 122 -1.04 13.54 5.17
CA ARG A 122 -1.26 13.24 3.75
C ARG A 122 -1.44 14.52 2.93
N ALA A 123 -2.20 15.48 3.42
CA ALA A 123 -2.39 16.78 2.78
C ALA A 123 -1.05 17.52 2.63
N ARG A 124 -0.26 17.61 3.70
CA ARG A 124 1.07 18.26 3.67
C ARG A 124 2.03 17.63 2.67
N LEU A 125 2.05 16.29 2.58
CA LEU A 125 2.90 15.57 1.61
C LEU A 125 2.54 15.89 0.15
N ARG A 126 1.32 16.37 -0.11
CA ARG A 126 0.84 16.82 -1.41
C ARG A 126 0.92 18.33 -1.60
N GLY A 127 1.37 19.06 -0.60
CA GLY A 127 1.37 20.54 -0.62
C GLY A 127 -0.02 21.16 -0.49
N LEU A 128 -1.00 20.39 0.00
CA LEU A 128 -2.37 20.81 0.17
C LEU A 128 -2.57 21.45 1.53
N ASP A 129 -3.12 22.67 1.56
CA ASP A 129 -3.54 23.32 2.80
C ASP A 129 -4.92 22.83 3.21
N LEU A 130 -4.98 21.94 4.21
CA LEU A 130 -6.20 21.30 4.69
C LEU A 130 -6.60 21.87 6.07
N PRO A 131 -7.57 22.78 6.16
CA PRO A 131 -8.00 23.34 7.42
C PRO A 131 -8.64 22.33 8.36
N ASP A 132 -8.40 22.45 9.68
CA ASP A 132 -8.99 21.55 10.70
C ASP A 132 -10.52 21.51 10.64
N ALA A 133 -11.17 22.63 10.28
CA ALA A 133 -12.61 22.69 10.10
C ALA A 133 -13.10 21.76 8.98
N VAL A 134 -12.30 21.58 7.91
CA VAL A 134 -12.61 20.66 6.80
C VAL A 134 -12.44 19.22 7.27
N ILE A 135 -11.37 18.92 8.00
CA ILE A 135 -11.16 17.58 8.58
C ILE A 135 -12.33 17.21 9.50
N ALA A 136 -12.67 18.09 10.43
CA ALA A 136 -13.79 17.87 11.34
C ALA A 136 -15.14 17.71 10.61
N TYR A 137 -15.33 18.36 9.48
CA TYR A 137 -16.50 18.19 8.63
C TYR A 137 -16.53 16.81 7.99
N LEU A 138 -15.43 16.38 7.37
CA LEU A 138 -15.30 15.08 6.69
C LEU A 138 -15.51 13.92 7.67
N LEU A 139 -14.86 13.96 8.84
CA LEU A 139 -14.96 12.91 9.86
C LEU A 139 -16.37 12.75 10.45
N ARG A 140 -17.25 13.76 10.31
CA ARG A 140 -18.66 13.69 10.72
C ARG A 140 -19.58 13.16 9.64
N ARG A 141 -19.20 13.24 8.38
CA ARG A 141 -20.08 12.94 7.23
C ARG A 141 -19.71 11.66 6.48
N VAL A 142 -18.47 11.26 6.55
CA VAL A 142 -17.94 10.11 5.83
C VAL A 142 -17.61 8.99 6.81
N ARG A 143 -17.65 7.75 6.33
CA ARG A 143 -17.19 6.60 7.13
C ARG A 143 -15.77 6.85 7.60
N ARG A 144 -15.51 6.59 8.88
CA ARG A 144 -14.19 6.77 9.52
C ARG A 144 -13.23 5.64 9.16
N ASP A 145 -13.18 5.32 7.91
CA ASP A 145 -12.29 4.35 7.29
C ASP A 145 -11.19 5.11 6.55
N PRO A 146 -9.89 4.83 6.84
CA PRO A 146 -8.77 5.54 6.23
C PRO A 146 -8.79 5.53 4.71
N SER A 147 -9.14 4.39 4.10
CA SER A 147 -9.16 4.23 2.64
C SER A 147 -10.16 5.19 2.00
N THR A 148 -11.37 5.22 2.52
CA THR A 148 -12.45 6.11 2.04
C THR A 148 -12.07 7.58 2.23
N LEU A 149 -11.56 7.94 3.42
CA LEU A 149 -11.16 9.32 3.73
C LEU A 149 -10.00 9.79 2.85
N PHE A 150 -9.02 8.93 2.60
CA PHE A 150 -7.87 9.28 1.77
C PHE A 150 -8.24 9.37 0.28
N ALA A 151 -9.08 8.45 -0.23
CA ALA A 151 -9.59 8.53 -1.59
C ALA A 151 -10.40 9.80 -1.82
N LEU A 152 -11.25 10.18 -0.86
CA LEU A 152 -12.01 11.42 -0.92
C LEU A 152 -11.09 12.65 -0.86
N LEU A 153 -10.05 12.62 -0.02
CA LEU A 153 -9.07 13.71 0.05
C LEU A 153 -8.33 13.89 -1.29
N ASP A 154 -7.99 12.79 -1.97
CA ASP A 154 -7.36 12.80 -3.29
C ASP A 154 -8.28 13.46 -4.33
N GLN A 155 -9.57 13.12 -4.34
CA GLN A 155 -10.56 13.73 -5.24
C GLN A 155 -10.78 15.22 -4.93
N ILE A 156 -10.79 15.59 -3.65
CA ILE A 156 -10.91 16.99 -3.22
C ILE A 156 -9.69 17.80 -3.69
N ASP A 157 -8.50 17.23 -3.62
CA ASP A 157 -7.25 17.85 -4.10
C ASP A 157 -7.30 18.13 -5.59
N ASP A 158 -7.66 17.11 -6.40
CA ASP A 158 -7.77 17.23 -7.86
C ASP A 158 -8.78 18.31 -8.27
N GLU A 159 -9.93 18.35 -7.62
CA GLU A 159 -10.97 19.37 -7.88
C GLU A 159 -10.55 20.77 -7.42
N ALA A 160 -9.91 20.89 -6.25
CA ALA A 160 -9.41 22.16 -5.76
C ALA A 160 -8.33 22.73 -6.68
N PHE A 161 -7.43 21.87 -7.17
CA PHE A 161 -6.40 22.23 -8.15
C PHE A 161 -7.02 22.70 -9.47
N SER A 162 -7.98 21.96 -10.02
CA SER A 162 -8.65 22.27 -11.31
C SER A 162 -9.38 23.60 -11.26
N HIS A 163 -9.96 23.93 -10.12
CA HIS A 163 -10.72 25.18 -9.93
C HIS A 163 -9.92 26.31 -9.30
N GLN A 164 -8.62 26.10 -8.97
CA GLN A 164 -7.75 27.06 -8.28
C GLN A 164 -8.40 27.63 -7.00
N ARG A 165 -9.12 26.79 -6.26
CA ARG A 165 -9.85 27.18 -5.06
C ARG A 165 -9.18 26.67 -3.79
N ARG A 166 -9.24 27.49 -2.75
CA ARG A 166 -8.86 27.07 -1.39
C ARG A 166 -9.88 26.10 -0.81
N LEU A 167 -9.40 25.14 -0.03
CA LEU A 167 -10.27 24.22 0.68
C LEU A 167 -11.01 24.94 1.81
N THR A 168 -12.32 25.03 1.66
CA THR A 168 -13.23 25.57 2.66
C THR A 168 -14.36 24.58 2.90
N VAL A 169 -14.99 24.63 4.09
CA VAL A 169 -16.12 23.74 4.39
C VAL A 169 -17.26 23.85 3.38
N PRO A 170 -17.67 25.05 2.90
CA PRO A 170 -18.69 25.14 1.85
C PRO A 170 -18.28 24.44 0.55
N PHE A 171 -17.05 24.65 0.07
CA PHE A 171 -16.56 24.02 -1.15
C PHE A 171 -16.55 22.50 -1.03
N VAL A 172 -16.00 21.97 0.07
CA VAL A 172 -15.94 20.52 0.31
C VAL A 172 -17.33 19.92 0.50
N ARG A 173 -18.27 20.63 1.10
CA ARG A 173 -19.66 20.18 1.23
C ARG A 173 -20.34 20.02 -0.12
N ASP A 174 -20.18 20.97 -1.00
CA ASP A 174 -20.80 20.95 -2.33
C ASP A 174 -20.19 19.82 -3.20
N LEU A 175 -18.87 19.58 -3.05
CA LEU A 175 -18.16 18.50 -3.72
C LEU A 175 -18.53 17.13 -3.15
N ALA A 176 -18.47 16.96 -1.83
CA ALA A 176 -18.83 15.69 -1.19
C ALA A 176 -20.28 15.29 -1.45
N GLY A 177 -21.20 16.26 -1.55
CA GLY A 177 -22.58 16.01 -1.95
C GLY A 177 -22.69 15.39 -3.34
N ARG A 178 -21.86 15.78 -4.29
CA ARG A 178 -21.82 15.18 -5.65
C ARG A 178 -21.18 13.80 -5.66
N LEU A 179 -20.07 13.62 -4.96
CA LEU A 179 -19.28 12.37 -4.94
C LEU A 179 -19.96 11.24 -4.15
N LEU A 180 -20.73 11.56 -3.10
CA LEU A 180 -21.44 10.57 -2.29
C LEU A 180 -22.82 10.21 -2.84
N SER A 181 -23.27 10.90 -3.89
CA SER A 181 -24.57 10.66 -4.55
C SER A 181 -24.43 9.80 -5.84
N SER A 182 -23.22 9.45 -6.23
CA SER A 182 -22.87 8.60 -7.38
C SER A 182 -22.44 7.22 -6.92
#